data_10b0e40d3a1dcbe305e85f04a376d953
#
_entry.id   10b0e40d3a1dcbe305e85f04a376d953
#
_cell.length_a   1.000
_cell.length_b   1.000
_cell.length_c   1.000
_cell.angle_alpha   90.00
_cell.angle_beta   90.00
_cell.angle_gamma   90.00
#
_symmetry.space_group_name_H-M   'P 1'
#
loop_
_entity.id
_entity.type
_entity.pdbx_description
1 polymer ?
#
loop_
_entity_poly.entity_id
_entity_poly.type
_entity_poly.pdbx_seq_one_letter_code
_entity_poly.pdbx_strand_id
1 'polypeptide(L)'
;MSIYEYSATKTDQSSVPLEQYKGKVICIVNTASKCGLVGQLDELEELYEKYKDKDFIVLGFPSNQFNNQEPLNGAEAAEFCRLSYGVTFPIFDKIEVNGDNADPLYKYLVEQTGGGAIKWNFTKFLIVRDGEIIK
;
A
#
# COMPACT_ATOMS: atom_id res chain seq x y z
N MET A 1 -4.66 20.07 -1.06
CA MET A 1 -3.72 18.94 -0.90
C MET A 1 -4.35 17.64 -1.33
N SER A 2 -3.55 16.74 -1.88
CA SER A 2 -4.01 15.43 -2.30
C SER A 2 -2.86 14.42 -2.18
N ILE A 3 -3.17 13.13 -2.37
CA ILE A 3 -2.11 12.10 -2.35
C ILE A 3 -1.11 12.32 -3.49
N TYR A 4 -1.48 13.05 -4.53
CA TYR A 4 -0.60 13.26 -5.69
C TYR A 4 0.61 14.14 -5.38
N GLU A 5 0.64 14.78 -4.22
CA GLU A 5 1.79 15.56 -3.77
C GLU A 5 2.83 14.70 -3.05
N TYR A 6 2.54 13.42 -2.85
CA TYR A 6 3.43 12.49 -2.16
C TYR A 6 4.09 11.53 -3.15
N SER A 7 5.20 10.96 -2.73
CA SER A 7 5.93 9.96 -3.50
C SER A 7 6.10 8.70 -2.69
N ALA A 8 6.20 7.56 -3.37
CA ALA A 8 6.51 6.28 -2.74
C ALA A 8 7.92 5.85 -3.13
N THR A 9 8.59 5.11 -2.27
CA THR A 9 9.94 4.62 -2.52
C THR A 9 9.87 3.16 -2.96
N LYS A 10 10.45 2.86 -4.12
CA LYS A 10 10.55 1.49 -4.63
C LYS A 10 11.63 0.73 -3.86
N THR A 11 11.63 -0.58 -4.00
CA THR A 11 12.61 -1.44 -3.30
C THR A 11 14.05 -1.21 -3.77
N ASP A 12 14.25 -0.59 -4.93
CA ASP A 12 15.57 -0.19 -5.42
C ASP A 12 15.96 1.23 -4.96
N GLN A 13 15.16 1.82 -4.07
CA GLN A 13 15.35 3.15 -3.48
C GLN A 13 15.02 4.31 -4.43
N SER A 14 14.51 4.05 -5.62
CA SER A 14 14.04 5.12 -6.49
C SER A 14 12.68 5.64 -6.03
N SER A 15 12.38 6.90 -6.35
CA SER A 15 11.14 7.56 -5.96
C SER A 15 10.12 7.52 -7.09
N VAL A 16 8.85 7.23 -6.74
CA VAL A 16 7.75 7.24 -7.68
C VAL A 16 6.73 8.27 -7.21
N PRO A 17 6.56 9.39 -7.96
CA PRO A 17 5.52 10.36 -7.59
C PRO A 17 4.13 9.74 -7.80
N LEU A 18 3.26 9.88 -6.81
CA LEU A 18 1.91 9.31 -6.90
C LEU A 18 1.07 10.01 -7.97
N GLU A 19 1.50 11.17 -8.42
CA GLU A 19 0.85 11.87 -9.52
C GLU A 19 0.73 11.02 -10.79
N GLN A 20 1.66 10.08 -10.99
CA GLN A 20 1.59 9.20 -12.16
C GLN A 20 0.35 8.29 -12.16
N TYR A 21 -0.32 8.15 -11.03
CA TYR A 21 -1.55 7.36 -10.92
C TYR A 21 -2.81 8.23 -10.94
N LYS A 22 -2.66 9.51 -11.23
CA LYS A 22 -3.79 10.43 -11.27
C LYS A 22 -4.81 9.98 -12.34
N GLY A 23 -6.09 10.03 -11.98
CA GLY A 23 -7.14 9.54 -12.86
C GLY A 23 -7.52 8.09 -12.64
N LYS A 24 -6.75 7.36 -11.83
CA LYS A 24 -7.05 5.97 -11.50
C LYS A 24 -7.76 5.87 -10.15
N VAL A 25 -8.52 4.80 -9.97
CA VAL A 25 -8.96 4.38 -8.64
C VAL A 25 -7.79 3.66 -7.99
N ILE A 26 -7.38 4.10 -6.80
CA ILE A 26 -6.19 3.60 -6.13
C ILE A 26 -6.58 2.94 -4.82
N CYS A 27 -6.12 1.70 -4.61
CA CYS A 27 -6.26 1.01 -3.33
C CYS A 27 -4.87 0.95 -2.69
N ILE A 28 -4.69 1.66 -1.57
CA ILE A 28 -3.44 1.66 -0.82
C ILE A 28 -3.60 0.72 0.36
N VAL A 29 -2.68 -0.23 0.51
CA VAL A 29 -2.77 -1.27 1.54
C VAL A 29 -1.41 -1.51 2.18
N ASN A 30 -1.39 -1.61 3.51
CA ASN A 30 -0.17 -2.02 4.23
C ASN A 30 -0.15 -3.54 4.35
N THR A 31 0.97 -4.16 4.01
CA THR A 31 1.09 -5.61 3.89
C THR A 31 2.05 -6.21 4.90
N ALA A 32 1.94 -7.53 5.11
CA ALA A 32 2.86 -8.29 5.93
C ALA A 32 2.90 -9.73 5.46
N SER A 33 4.11 -10.31 5.41
CA SER A 33 4.31 -11.67 4.88
C SER A 33 4.03 -12.77 5.89
N LYS A 34 4.04 -12.46 7.19
CA LYS A 34 3.84 -13.45 8.26
C LYS A 34 2.51 -13.30 8.99
N CYS A 35 1.59 -12.51 8.46
CA CYS A 35 0.28 -12.28 9.06
C CYS A 35 -0.69 -13.41 8.70
N GLY A 36 -1.58 -13.78 9.61
CA GLY A 36 -2.66 -14.71 9.30
C GLY A 36 -3.60 -14.24 8.20
N LEU A 37 -3.59 -12.93 7.92
CA LEU A 37 -4.40 -12.34 6.84
C LEU A 37 -3.67 -12.30 5.49
N VAL A 38 -2.48 -12.89 5.39
CA VAL A 38 -1.66 -12.82 4.17
C VAL A 38 -2.39 -13.33 2.93
N GLY A 39 -3.37 -14.23 3.11
CA GLY A 39 -4.20 -14.70 2.01
C GLY A 39 -4.98 -13.60 1.29
N GLN A 40 -5.11 -12.42 1.90
CA GLN A 40 -5.74 -11.27 1.23
C GLN A 40 -4.93 -10.81 0.02
N LEU A 41 -3.65 -11.19 -0.08
CA LEU A 41 -2.85 -10.89 -1.28
C LEU A 41 -3.45 -11.55 -2.52
N ASP A 42 -3.99 -12.76 -2.40
CA ASP A 42 -4.67 -13.43 -3.51
C ASP A 42 -5.91 -12.66 -3.95
N GLU A 43 -6.70 -12.19 -2.98
CA GLU A 43 -7.91 -11.43 -3.26
C GLU A 43 -7.59 -10.08 -3.89
N LEU A 44 -6.54 -9.42 -3.43
CA LEU A 44 -6.10 -8.13 -3.97
C LEU A 44 -5.58 -8.29 -5.39
N GLU A 45 -4.82 -9.34 -5.66
CA GLU A 45 -4.31 -9.60 -7.01
C GLU A 45 -5.46 -9.92 -7.96
N GLU A 46 -6.42 -10.72 -7.53
CA GLU A 46 -7.59 -11.05 -8.32
C GLU A 46 -8.39 -9.78 -8.67
N LEU A 47 -8.58 -8.91 -7.69
CA LEU A 47 -9.25 -7.63 -7.90
C LEU A 47 -8.46 -6.75 -8.88
N TYR A 48 -7.15 -6.69 -8.71
CA TYR A 48 -6.29 -5.90 -9.58
C TYR A 48 -6.36 -6.41 -11.03
N GLU A 49 -6.25 -7.71 -11.24
CA GLU A 49 -6.30 -8.28 -12.59
C GLU A 49 -7.64 -8.04 -13.27
N LYS A 50 -8.72 -8.04 -12.48
CA LYS A 50 -10.06 -7.80 -13.00
C LYS A 50 -10.25 -6.36 -13.47
N TYR A 51 -9.65 -5.39 -12.79
CA TYR A 51 -9.93 -3.97 -13.04
C TYR A 51 -8.76 -3.15 -13.55
N LYS A 52 -7.56 -3.72 -13.68
CA LYS A 52 -6.38 -2.94 -14.10
C LYS A 52 -6.56 -2.22 -15.44
N ASP A 53 -7.32 -2.80 -16.34
CA ASP A 53 -7.60 -2.20 -17.66
C ASP A 53 -8.70 -1.13 -17.60
N LYS A 54 -9.27 -0.89 -16.41
CA LYS A 54 -10.30 0.11 -16.17
C LYS A 54 -9.78 1.23 -15.27
N ASP A 55 -8.48 1.54 -15.38
CA ASP A 55 -7.83 2.57 -14.58
C ASP A 55 -7.93 2.31 -13.08
N PHE A 56 -7.57 1.11 -12.67
CA PHE A 56 -7.49 0.71 -11.27
C PHE A 56 -6.09 0.22 -10.95
N ILE A 57 -5.58 0.59 -9.76
CA ILE A 57 -4.28 0.10 -9.28
C ILE A 57 -4.31 -0.17 -7.79
N VAL A 58 -3.54 -1.17 -7.37
CA VAL A 58 -3.30 -1.48 -5.96
C VAL A 58 -1.85 -1.13 -5.67
N LEU A 59 -1.60 -0.42 -4.57
CA LEU A 59 -0.26 -0.05 -4.13
C LEU A 59 -0.02 -0.69 -2.76
N GLY A 60 0.93 -1.61 -2.68
CA GLY A 60 1.25 -2.33 -1.44
C GLY A 60 2.46 -1.74 -0.73
N PHE A 61 2.33 -1.58 0.59
CA PHE A 61 3.40 -1.02 1.43
C PHE A 61 3.66 -1.96 2.60
N PRO A 62 4.73 -2.76 2.57
CA PRO A 62 5.07 -3.63 3.70
C PRO A 62 5.36 -2.82 4.95
N SER A 63 4.89 -3.29 6.11
CA SER A 63 5.14 -2.66 7.40
C SER A 63 5.29 -3.72 8.47
N ASN A 64 6.25 -3.51 9.39
CA ASN A 64 6.55 -4.46 10.46
C ASN A 64 5.99 -4.02 11.82
N GLN A 65 5.06 -3.06 11.85
CA GLN A 65 4.56 -2.47 13.10
C GLN A 65 3.48 -3.28 13.80
N PHE A 66 3.02 -4.38 13.22
CA PHE A 66 1.94 -5.19 13.79
C PHE A 66 2.48 -6.58 14.15
N ASN A 67 2.86 -6.75 15.42
CA ASN A 67 3.43 -7.98 15.95
C ASN A 67 4.66 -8.49 15.19
N ASN A 68 5.42 -7.57 14.56
CA ASN A 68 6.60 -7.93 13.80
C ASN A 68 6.30 -8.98 12.72
N GLN A 69 5.15 -8.89 12.09
CA GLN A 69 4.72 -9.86 11.07
C GLN A 69 5.27 -9.58 9.67
N GLU A 70 6.11 -8.54 9.53
CA GLU A 70 6.86 -8.32 8.30
C GLU A 70 8.36 -8.23 8.63
N PRO A 71 9.02 -9.38 8.93
CA PRO A 71 10.44 -9.37 9.26
C PRO A 71 11.36 -9.21 8.04
N LEU A 72 10.82 -9.38 6.83
CA LEU A 72 11.58 -9.24 5.60
C LEU A 72 11.84 -7.77 5.29
N ASN A 73 12.95 -7.48 4.58
CA ASN A 73 13.14 -6.12 4.06
C ASN A 73 12.20 -5.89 2.87
N GLY A 74 12.18 -4.65 2.32
CA GLY A 74 11.25 -4.30 1.25
C GLY A 74 11.37 -5.18 0.02
N ALA A 75 12.59 -5.44 -0.44
CA ALA A 75 12.83 -6.28 -1.61
C ALA A 75 12.41 -7.72 -1.38
N GLU A 76 12.72 -8.26 -0.19
CA GLU A 76 12.33 -9.63 0.17
C GLU A 76 10.82 -9.76 0.30
N ALA A 77 10.16 -8.75 0.87
CA ALA A 77 8.70 -8.76 1.02
C ALA A 77 8.02 -8.72 -0.36
N ALA A 78 8.52 -7.91 -1.27
CA ALA A 78 8.00 -7.83 -2.63
C ALA A 78 8.17 -9.17 -3.36
N GLU A 79 9.33 -9.80 -3.23
CA GLU A 79 9.59 -11.10 -3.84
C GLU A 79 8.69 -12.19 -3.25
N PHE A 80 8.48 -12.17 -1.93
CA PHE A 80 7.56 -13.09 -1.27
C PHE A 80 6.15 -12.96 -1.85
N CYS A 81 5.64 -11.74 -2.00
CA CYS A 81 4.31 -11.50 -2.56
C CYS A 81 4.21 -12.05 -3.99
N ARG A 82 5.23 -11.79 -4.81
CA ARG A 82 5.24 -12.20 -6.21
C ARG A 82 5.32 -13.72 -6.35
N LEU A 83 6.22 -14.36 -5.60
CA LEU A 83 6.47 -15.80 -5.75
C LEU A 83 5.43 -16.67 -5.05
N SER A 84 4.95 -16.24 -3.89
CA SER A 84 4.02 -17.05 -3.09
C SER A 84 2.56 -16.80 -3.43
N TYR A 85 2.23 -15.60 -3.90
CA TYR A 85 0.83 -15.20 -4.15
C TYR A 85 0.61 -14.67 -5.57
N GLY A 86 1.63 -14.68 -6.42
CA GLY A 86 1.50 -14.23 -7.81
C GLY A 86 1.16 -12.76 -7.97
N VAL A 87 1.52 -11.93 -6.99
CA VAL A 87 1.20 -10.50 -7.01
C VAL A 87 1.90 -9.80 -8.16
N THR A 88 1.14 -9.04 -8.96
CA THR A 88 1.66 -8.24 -10.08
C THR A 88 1.47 -6.74 -9.88
N PHE A 89 0.67 -6.31 -8.88
CA PHE A 89 0.57 -4.89 -8.57
C PHE A 89 1.84 -4.41 -7.82
N PRO A 90 2.13 -3.09 -7.86
CA PRO A 90 3.37 -2.58 -7.23
C PRO A 90 3.43 -2.83 -5.73
N ILE A 91 4.56 -3.34 -5.26
CA ILE A 91 4.91 -3.43 -3.83
C ILE A 91 6.11 -2.53 -3.63
N PHE A 92 5.94 -1.53 -2.78
CA PHE A 92 6.97 -0.54 -2.51
C PHE A 92 7.87 -0.98 -1.36
N ASP A 93 8.84 -0.14 -1.00
CA ASP A 93 9.74 -0.45 0.10
C ASP A 93 8.98 -0.45 1.42
N LYS A 94 9.56 -1.11 2.42
CA LYS A 94 8.98 -1.24 3.75
C LYS A 94 8.94 0.12 4.45
N ILE A 95 7.83 0.45 5.09
CA ILE A 95 7.62 1.74 5.74
C ILE A 95 7.02 1.55 7.13
N GLU A 96 7.00 2.63 7.92
CA GLU A 96 6.16 2.70 9.10
C GLU A 96 4.88 3.44 8.74
N VAL A 97 3.77 2.99 9.29
CA VAL A 97 2.44 3.59 9.01
C VAL A 97 1.86 4.30 10.24
N ASN A 98 2.43 4.08 11.40
CA ASN A 98 2.03 4.69 12.68
C ASN A 98 3.21 5.36 13.37
N GLY A 99 2.93 6.34 14.22
CA GLY A 99 3.95 7.00 15.04
C GLY A 99 4.64 8.15 14.34
N ASP A 100 5.66 8.69 15.01
CA ASP A 100 6.36 9.89 14.52
C ASP A 100 7.12 9.65 13.23
N ASN A 101 7.54 8.41 13.00
CA ASN A 101 8.31 8.04 11.81
C ASN A 101 7.44 7.46 10.69
N ALA A 102 6.12 7.58 10.79
CA ALA A 102 5.23 7.10 9.75
C ALA A 102 5.53 7.83 8.44
N ASP A 103 5.39 7.09 7.34
CA ASP A 103 5.58 7.67 6.00
C ASP A 103 4.62 8.86 5.82
N PRO A 104 5.07 9.97 5.24
CA PRO A 104 4.20 11.14 5.06
C PRO A 104 2.88 10.84 4.37
N LEU A 105 2.87 9.92 3.40
CA LEU A 105 1.63 9.51 2.75
C LEU A 105 0.63 8.94 3.76
N TYR A 106 1.09 8.07 4.66
CA TYR A 106 0.21 7.46 5.66
C TYR A 106 -0.25 8.48 6.70
N LYS A 107 0.59 9.44 7.08
CA LYS A 107 0.16 10.53 7.96
C LYS A 107 -0.99 11.31 7.33
N TYR A 108 -0.86 11.60 6.03
CA TYR A 108 -1.90 12.31 5.28
C TYR A 108 -3.19 11.48 5.21
N LEU A 109 -3.09 10.19 4.86
CA LEU A 109 -4.26 9.32 4.74
C LEU A 109 -5.02 9.21 6.07
N VAL A 110 -4.30 9.03 7.16
CA VAL A 110 -4.90 8.93 8.49
C VAL A 110 -5.58 10.24 8.86
N GLU A 111 -4.92 11.38 8.63
CA GLU A 111 -5.48 12.70 8.93
C GLU A 111 -6.77 12.95 8.16
N GLN A 112 -6.81 12.58 6.88
CA GLN A 112 -7.97 12.81 6.02
C GLN A 112 -9.13 11.86 6.29
N THR A 113 -8.89 10.78 7.02
CA THR A 113 -9.93 9.80 7.36
C THR A 113 -10.35 9.84 8.82
N GLY A 114 -10.13 10.95 9.49
CA GLY A 114 -10.63 11.19 10.83
C GLY A 114 -9.60 11.08 11.95
N GLY A 115 -8.36 10.80 11.60
CA GLY A 115 -7.29 10.61 12.60
C GLY A 115 -7.44 9.29 13.34
N GLY A 116 -6.41 8.74 13.83
CA GLY A 116 -6.41 7.47 14.51
C GLY A 116 -5.40 6.53 13.89
N ALA A 117 -4.79 5.69 14.71
CA ALA A 117 -3.74 4.80 14.24
C ALA A 117 -4.28 3.75 13.27
N ILE A 118 -3.43 3.32 12.35
CA ILE A 118 -3.68 2.11 11.56
C ILE A 118 -3.68 0.95 12.56
N LYS A 119 -4.72 0.13 12.53
CA LYS A 119 -4.94 -0.86 13.58
C LYS A 119 -4.34 -2.22 13.32
N TRP A 120 -4.17 -2.58 12.05
CA TRP A 120 -3.64 -3.91 11.71
C TRP A 120 -3.13 -3.96 10.27
N ASN A 121 -2.48 -5.09 9.94
CA ASN A 121 -2.04 -5.39 8.58
C ASN A 121 -3.24 -5.44 7.63
N PHE A 122 -3.00 -5.13 6.36
CA PHE A 122 -4.00 -5.15 5.29
C PHE A 122 -5.15 -4.16 5.50
N THR A 123 -4.87 -3.07 6.20
CA THR A 123 -5.77 -1.91 6.25
C THR A 123 -5.70 -1.21 4.88
N LYS A 124 -6.86 -0.86 4.33
CA LYS A 124 -6.97 -0.36 2.97
C LYS A 124 -7.55 1.05 2.93
N PHE A 125 -6.99 1.87 2.04
CA PHE A 125 -7.55 3.18 1.71
C PHE A 125 -7.92 3.19 0.24
N LEU A 126 -9.12 3.64 -0.07
CA LEU A 126 -9.60 3.73 -1.45
C LEU A 126 -9.66 5.19 -1.88
N ILE A 127 -8.97 5.50 -2.96
CA ILE A 127 -8.93 6.85 -3.54
C ILE A 127 -9.60 6.78 -4.90
N VAL A 128 -10.63 7.62 -5.11
CA VAL A 128 -11.33 7.65 -6.39
C VAL A 128 -10.62 8.56 -7.38
N ARG A 129 -11.09 8.58 -8.63
CA ARG A 129 -10.37 9.19 -9.75
C ARG A 129 -10.04 10.68 -9.59
N ASP A 130 -10.82 11.40 -8.82
CA ASP A 130 -10.57 12.83 -8.56
C ASP A 130 -9.65 13.06 -7.35
N GLY A 131 -9.12 12.00 -6.75
CA GLY A 131 -8.24 12.09 -5.60
C GLY A 131 -8.95 12.10 -4.25
N GLU A 132 -10.27 12.00 -4.22
CA GLU A 132 -11.01 11.92 -2.97
C GLU A 132 -10.76 10.58 -2.28
N ILE A 133 -10.49 10.62 -0.98
CA ILE A 133 -10.27 9.42 -0.16
C ILE A 133 -11.61 8.98 0.41
N ILE A 134 -12.04 7.77 0.05
CA ILE A 134 -13.29 7.24 0.56
C ILE A 134 -13.07 6.56 1.92
N LYS A 135 -11.97 5.80 2.02
CA LYS A 135 -11.63 5.20 3.32
C LYS A 135 -10.35 4.38 3.26
#